data_797ca9b5edcf274dc0962223ff4be60e
#
_entry.id   797ca9b5edcf274dc0962223ff4be60e
#
_cell.length_a   1.000
_cell.length_b   1.000
_cell.length_c   1.000
_cell.angle_alpha   90.00
_cell.angle_beta   90.00
_cell.angle_gamma   90.00
#
_symmetry.space_group_name_H-M   'P 1'
#
loop_
_entity.id
_entity.type
_entity.pdbx_description
1 polymer ?
#
loop_
_entity_poly.entity_id
_entity_poly.type
_entity_poly.pdbx_seq_one_letter_code
_entity_poly.pdbx_strand_id
1 'polypeptide(L)'
;MKPKSKFDIKTEYKRLHQTFPGFKPAPVIGLTNGHPSISQAIMKAGGVPIILPSHQQADWMVNQVNLLDGIFLVDDRPQDRLLIKLAEDRQIPTVRTNPAMLEAYAEILVLEATTFMEAKQLHNRMLTLDSHCDTPMFFDQQINFASRDPKILVDLHKMTEGHLDATIMVAYLEQQGLTDEDLLAATAKADRILNEIEAMVKKSHAYVNIAYTPADLYRLKAEGKKAIMLGVENGYAIGKDMTNVARFRNRGVVYMTLCHNGNNQLCGSCRDNDQNLGVNAFGEEVIKEMNRVGMMVDISHAGEQTFYDALDISTKPIVASHSSSRALCNHPRNLTDDQMKALAAKGGVAQVTLYNGFLKEEGQATLQDAINHLNHMVDVMGIEHVGIGTDFDGDGGIIGCASASELINFTRCLLKERYSEKDIRRIWGGNFLRVMEEVQKV
;
A
#
# COMPACT_ATOMS: atom_id res chain seq x y z
N MET A 1 -47.86 -2.38 1.94
CA MET A 1 -46.97 -1.32 1.39
C MET A 1 -45.63 -1.96 1.07
N LYS A 2 -45.20 -1.99 -0.20
CA LYS A 2 -43.85 -2.42 -0.59
C LYS A 2 -42.87 -1.38 -0.06
N PRO A 3 -41.71 -1.80 0.53
CA PRO A 3 -40.71 -0.85 0.98
C PRO A 3 -40.21 -0.07 -0.24
N LYS A 4 -40.20 1.26 -0.14
CA LYS A 4 -39.61 2.13 -1.15
C LYS A 4 -38.17 1.66 -1.35
N SER A 5 -37.78 1.33 -2.58
CA SER A 5 -36.42 0.98 -2.94
C SER A 5 -35.50 2.08 -2.41
N LYS A 6 -34.48 1.71 -1.62
CA LYS A 6 -33.45 2.66 -1.23
C LYS A 6 -32.84 3.22 -2.51
N PHE A 7 -32.82 4.54 -2.63
CA PHE A 7 -32.13 5.22 -3.71
C PHE A 7 -30.66 4.79 -3.68
N ASP A 8 -30.23 4.06 -4.70
CA ASP A 8 -28.86 3.63 -4.86
C ASP A 8 -28.20 4.45 -5.96
N ILE A 9 -27.32 5.35 -5.55
CA ILE A 9 -26.57 6.25 -6.44
C ILE A 9 -25.80 5.49 -7.54
N LYS A 10 -25.29 4.28 -7.24
CA LYS A 10 -24.58 3.44 -8.23
C LYS A 10 -25.51 2.92 -9.32
N THR A 11 -26.72 2.52 -8.95
CA THR A 11 -27.74 2.03 -9.90
C THR A 11 -28.25 3.18 -10.76
N GLU A 12 -28.50 4.34 -10.17
CA GLU A 12 -28.94 5.52 -10.90
C GLU A 12 -27.84 6.05 -11.84
N TYR A 13 -26.58 6.04 -11.39
CA TYR A 13 -25.42 6.37 -12.23
C TYR A 13 -25.30 5.44 -13.45
N LYS A 14 -25.44 4.12 -13.27
CA LYS A 14 -25.46 3.14 -14.38
C LYS A 14 -26.61 3.43 -15.34
N ARG A 15 -27.78 3.75 -14.81
CA ARG A 15 -28.96 4.09 -15.60
C ARG A 15 -28.72 5.35 -16.45
N LEU A 16 -28.18 6.40 -15.85
CA LEU A 16 -27.83 7.64 -16.54
C LEU A 16 -26.81 7.43 -17.66
N HIS A 17 -25.78 6.61 -17.38
CA HIS A 17 -24.76 6.29 -18.37
C HIS A 17 -25.30 5.47 -19.56
N GLN A 18 -26.26 4.58 -19.29
CA GLN A 18 -26.97 3.82 -20.35
C GLN A 18 -27.95 4.69 -21.17
N THR A 19 -28.60 5.65 -20.51
CA THR A 19 -29.59 6.52 -21.14
C THR A 19 -28.95 7.67 -21.93
N PHE A 20 -27.75 8.11 -21.51
CA PHE A 20 -27.01 9.22 -22.12
C PHE A 20 -25.58 8.78 -22.46
N PRO A 21 -25.38 8.11 -23.63
CA PRO A 21 -24.01 7.73 -24.07
C PRO A 21 -23.20 9.01 -24.32
N GLY A 22 -22.23 9.29 -23.48
CA GLY A 22 -21.42 10.52 -23.48
C GLY A 22 -21.51 11.31 -22.18
N PHE A 23 -22.35 10.87 -21.22
CA PHE A 23 -22.33 11.41 -19.87
C PHE A 23 -20.98 11.07 -19.22
N LYS A 24 -20.19 12.09 -18.91
CA LYS A 24 -18.96 11.94 -18.10
C LYS A 24 -19.27 12.36 -16.67
N PRO A 25 -18.85 11.61 -15.68
CA PRO A 25 -18.95 12.05 -14.29
C PRO A 25 -18.17 13.35 -14.12
N ALA A 26 -18.75 14.28 -13.38
CA ALA A 26 -18.09 15.51 -13.01
C ALA A 26 -17.83 15.53 -11.50
N PRO A 27 -16.70 16.08 -11.04
CA PRO A 27 -16.37 16.11 -9.62
C PRO A 27 -17.34 17.00 -8.86
N VAL A 28 -17.73 16.55 -7.67
CA VAL A 28 -18.62 17.26 -6.75
C VAL A 28 -17.79 18.16 -5.84
N ILE A 29 -18.00 19.47 -5.95
CA ILE A 29 -17.23 20.49 -5.21
C ILE A 29 -18.09 21.12 -4.13
N GLY A 30 -17.70 20.89 -2.87
CA GLY A 30 -18.33 21.53 -1.71
C GLY A 30 -17.93 23.01 -1.58
N LEU A 31 -18.91 23.89 -1.39
CA LEU A 31 -18.73 25.32 -1.18
C LEU A 31 -19.06 25.70 0.25
N THR A 32 -18.16 26.39 0.93
CA THR A 32 -18.45 26.93 2.27
C THR A 32 -19.29 28.23 2.25
N ASN A 33 -19.46 28.82 1.06
CA ASN A 33 -20.34 29.98 0.86
C ASN A 33 -21.01 29.88 -0.53
N GLY A 34 -22.31 30.19 -0.58
CA GLY A 34 -23.14 30.07 -1.77
C GLY A 34 -23.10 31.26 -2.73
N HIS A 35 -21.98 31.98 -2.86
CA HIS A 35 -21.92 33.12 -3.79
C HIS A 35 -22.07 32.64 -5.25
N PRO A 36 -22.98 33.22 -6.05
CA PRO A 36 -23.29 32.73 -7.41
C PRO A 36 -22.07 32.68 -8.35
N SER A 37 -21.16 33.66 -8.26
CA SER A 37 -19.97 33.69 -9.12
C SER A 37 -19.02 32.48 -8.90
N ILE A 38 -18.96 31.96 -7.67
CA ILE A 38 -18.14 30.78 -7.34
C ILE A 38 -18.75 29.52 -7.96
N SER A 39 -20.07 29.35 -7.79
CA SER A 39 -20.80 28.26 -8.43
C SER A 39 -20.66 28.30 -9.97
N GLN A 40 -20.75 29.48 -10.58
CA GLN A 40 -20.57 29.66 -12.00
C GLN A 40 -19.14 29.31 -12.46
N ALA A 41 -18.12 29.75 -11.73
CA ALA A 41 -16.72 29.43 -12.05
C ALA A 41 -16.46 27.90 -11.99
N ILE A 42 -16.98 27.22 -10.97
CA ILE A 42 -16.86 25.76 -10.85
C ILE A 42 -17.61 25.04 -11.97
N MET A 43 -18.84 25.46 -12.30
CA MET A 43 -19.58 24.88 -13.42
C MET A 43 -18.90 25.12 -14.76
N LYS A 44 -18.34 26.30 -15.00
CA LYS A 44 -17.55 26.63 -16.20
C LYS A 44 -16.30 25.72 -16.32
N ALA A 45 -15.65 25.41 -15.18
CA ALA A 45 -14.53 24.49 -15.12
C ALA A 45 -14.92 23.00 -15.26
N GLY A 46 -16.23 22.68 -15.25
CA GLY A 46 -16.74 21.31 -15.41
C GLY A 46 -17.04 20.57 -14.10
N GLY A 47 -17.05 21.24 -12.96
CA GLY A 47 -17.43 20.68 -11.66
C GLY A 47 -18.92 20.87 -11.33
N VAL A 48 -19.40 20.13 -10.33
CA VAL A 48 -20.76 20.25 -9.78
C VAL A 48 -20.69 20.92 -8.41
N PRO A 49 -21.07 22.21 -8.26
CA PRO A 49 -21.00 22.90 -6.97
C PRO A 49 -22.15 22.47 -6.05
N ILE A 50 -21.83 22.19 -4.78
CA ILE A 50 -22.79 21.95 -3.70
C ILE A 50 -22.52 22.92 -2.57
N ILE A 51 -23.51 23.69 -2.14
CA ILE A 51 -23.40 24.59 -1.00
C ILE A 51 -23.46 23.76 0.29
N LEU A 52 -22.44 23.86 1.12
CA LEU A 52 -22.39 23.21 2.42
C LEU A 52 -23.08 24.08 3.47
N PRO A 53 -24.00 23.54 4.28
CA PRO A 53 -24.66 24.28 5.35
C PRO A 53 -23.66 24.82 6.40
N SER A 54 -23.91 26.01 6.92
CA SER A 54 -23.00 26.71 7.83
C SER A 54 -23.02 26.21 9.30
N HIS A 55 -24.03 25.41 9.68
CA HIS A 55 -24.16 24.85 11.03
C HIS A 55 -24.41 23.36 10.94
N GLN A 56 -23.43 22.56 11.41
CA GLN A 56 -23.51 21.11 11.26
C GLN A 56 -23.06 20.37 12.51
N GLN A 57 -23.79 19.31 12.84
CA GLN A 57 -23.32 18.29 13.76
C GLN A 57 -22.18 17.50 13.12
N ALA A 58 -21.19 17.08 13.92
CA ALA A 58 -19.99 16.40 13.44
C ALA A 58 -20.30 15.17 12.58
N ASP A 59 -21.26 14.33 13.00
CA ASP A 59 -21.65 13.12 12.29
C ASP A 59 -22.21 13.41 10.88
N TRP A 60 -22.93 14.51 10.75
CA TRP A 60 -23.49 14.92 9.47
C TRP A 60 -22.42 15.42 8.51
N MET A 61 -21.44 16.14 9.04
CA MET A 61 -20.29 16.65 8.28
C MET A 61 -19.40 15.51 7.75
N VAL A 62 -19.17 14.46 8.54
CA VAL A 62 -18.45 13.25 8.10
C VAL A 62 -19.13 12.61 6.90
N ASN A 63 -20.47 12.47 6.93
CA ASN A 63 -21.21 11.88 5.82
C ASN A 63 -21.18 12.74 4.56
N GLN A 64 -21.24 14.05 4.69
CA GLN A 64 -21.18 14.96 3.55
C GLN A 64 -19.81 14.99 2.89
N VAL A 65 -18.75 15.09 3.68
CA VAL A 65 -17.36 15.10 3.16
C VAL A 65 -17.08 13.87 2.29
N ASN A 66 -17.62 12.71 2.64
CA ASN A 66 -17.46 11.49 1.85
C ASN A 66 -18.11 11.57 0.43
N LEU A 67 -19.02 12.49 0.20
CA LEU A 67 -19.65 12.71 -1.10
C LEU A 67 -18.88 13.69 -2.00
N LEU A 68 -17.91 14.40 -1.44
CA LEU A 68 -17.17 15.44 -2.14
C LEU A 68 -15.93 14.88 -2.84
N ASP A 69 -15.58 15.50 -3.95
CA ASP A 69 -14.35 15.28 -4.69
C ASP A 69 -13.39 16.47 -4.57
N GLY A 70 -13.89 17.63 -4.13
CA GLY A 70 -13.11 18.83 -3.84
C GLY A 70 -13.85 19.79 -2.92
N ILE A 71 -13.12 20.72 -2.29
CA ILE A 71 -13.69 21.76 -1.41
C ILE A 71 -13.14 23.12 -1.80
N PHE A 72 -14.06 24.07 -1.99
CA PHE A 72 -13.74 25.47 -2.24
C PHE A 72 -14.07 26.31 -1.00
N LEU A 73 -13.03 26.77 -0.30
CA LEU A 73 -13.15 27.60 0.88
C LEU A 73 -13.18 29.09 0.46
N VAL A 74 -14.23 29.78 0.82
CA VAL A 74 -14.42 31.19 0.42
C VAL A 74 -13.83 32.15 1.44
N ASP A 75 -13.99 31.82 2.73
CA ASP A 75 -13.53 32.64 3.85
C ASP A 75 -12.85 31.76 4.89
N ASP A 76 -12.01 32.34 5.75
CA ASP A 76 -11.40 31.63 6.88
C ASP A 76 -12.34 31.71 8.10
N ARG A 77 -13.28 30.77 8.17
CA ARG A 77 -14.28 30.74 9.23
C ARG A 77 -13.94 29.67 10.26
N PRO A 78 -13.99 30.00 11.58
CA PRO A 78 -13.68 29.01 12.62
C PRO A 78 -14.52 27.73 12.54
N GLN A 79 -15.76 27.82 12.07
CA GLN A 79 -16.66 26.66 11.89
C GLN A 79 -16.23 25.70 10.79
N ASP A 80 -15.36 26.11 9.87
CA ASP A 80 -14.88 25.27 8.78
C ASP A 80 -13.68 24.39 9.20
N ARG A 81 -13.15 24.58 10.41
CA ARG A 81 -11.96 23.81 10.89
C ARG A 81 -12.17 22.30 10.86
N LEU A 82 -13.35 21.83 11.29
CA LEU A 82 -13.65 20.38 11.23
C LEU A 82 -13.74 19.87 9.79
N LEU A 83 -14.39 20.64 8.91
CA LEU A 83 -14.47 20.32 7.48
C LEU A 83 -13.08 20.23 6.85
N ILE A 84 -12.20 21.20 7.13
CA ILE A 84 -10.82 21.22 6.65
C ILE A 84 -10.08 19.99 7.16
N LYS A 85 -10.16 19.71 8.47
CA LYS A 85 -9.51 18.53 9.05
C LYS A 85 -9.99 17.21 8.42
N LEU A 86 -11.29 17.06 8.22
CA LEU A 86 -11.86 15.88 7.57
C LEU A 86 -11.43 15.76 6.09
N ALA A 87 -11.27 16.89 5.38
CA ALA A 87 -10.78 16.92 4.03
C ALA A 87 -9.29 16.51 3.95
N GLU A 88 -8.47 17.04 4.85
CA GLU A 88 -7.06 16.68 4.99
C GLU A 88 -6.90 15.17 5.26
N ASP A 89 -7.62 14.64 6.26
CA ASP A 89 -7.59 13.22 6.62
C ASP A 89 -7.98 12.29 5.44
N ARG A 90 -8.77 12.79 4.49
CA ARG A 90 -9.26 12.04 3.31
C ARG A 90 -8.59 12.44 2.00
N GLN A 91 -7.59 13.30 2.07
CA GLN A 91 -6.85 13.80 0.91
C GLN A 91 -7.75 14.45 -0.16
N ILE A 92 -8.87 15.05 0.26
CA ILE A 92 -9.77 15.74 -0.64
C ILE A 92 -9.13 17.07 -1.07
N PRO A 93 -8.95 17.32 -2.37
CA PRO A 93 -8.43 18.58 -2.88
C PRO A 93 -9.20 19.78 -2.34
N THR A 94 -8.47 20.71 -1.72
CA THR A 94 -9.08 21.89 -1.10
C THR A 94 -8.35 23.15 -1.56
N VAL A 95 -9.11 24.14 -2.00
CA VAL A 95 -8.58 25.45 -2.41
C VAL A 95 -9.21 26.55 -1.59
N ARG A 96 -8.38 27.51 -1.13
CA ARG A 96 -8.83 28.77 -0.55
C ARG A 96 -8.80 29.85 -1.63
N THR A 97 -9.89 30.60 -1.78
CA THR A 97 -9.98 31.58 -2.85
C THR A 97 -9.49 32.96 -2.43
N ASN A 98 -8.89 33.61 -3.45
CA ASN A 98 -8.83 35.06 -3.53
C ASN A 98 -9.81 35.49 -4.64
N PRO A 99 -10.75 36.40 -4.41
CA PRO A 99 -11.75 36.81 -5.41
C PRO A 99 -11.16 37.23 -6.77
N ALA A 100 -9.92 37.79 -6.77
CA ALA A 100 -9.26 38.24 -8.00
C ALA A 100 -8.80 37.09 -8.92
N MET A 101 -8.71 35.84 -8.41
CA MET A 101 -8.23 34.68 -9.16
C MET A 101 -9.23 33.51 -9.19
N LEU A 102 -10.48 33.81 -9.01
CA LEU A 102 -11.56 32.83 -8.80
C LEU A 102 -11.62 31.75 -9.91
N GLU A 103 -11.55 32.16 -11.19
CA GLU A 103 -11.64 31.20 -12.31
C GLU A 103 -10.43 30.27 -12.34
N ALA A 104 -9.22 30.78 -12.17
CA ALA A 104 -8.00 29.98 -12.16
C ALA A 104 -7.99 28.96 -10.99
N TYR A 105 -8.43 29.36 -9.79
CA TYR A 105 -8.55 28.45 -8.66
C TYR A 105 -9.65 27.41 -8.86
N ALA A 106 -10.76 27.75 -9.50
CA ALA A 106 -11.80 26.80 -9.83
C ALA A 106 -11.31 25.76 -10.85
N GLU A 107 -10.56 26.15 -11.87
CA GLU A 107 -9.99 25.25 -12.87
C GLU A 107 -8.99 24.28 -12.23
N ILE A 108 -8.07 24.76 -11.38
CA ILE A 108 -7.10 23.93 -10.67
C ILE A 108 -7.81 22.93 -9.76
N LEU A 109 -8.77 23.40 -8.97
CA LEU A 109 -9.51 22.52 -8.06
C LEU A 109 -10.29 21.44 -8.80
N VAL A 110 -10.99 21.78 -9.85
CA VAL A 110 -11.77 20.81 -10.64
C VAL A 110 -10.85 19.77 -11.30
N LEU A 111 -9.67 20.17 -11.78
CA LEU A 111 -8.68 19.23 -12.33
C LEU A 111 -8.19 18.24 -11.23
N GLU A 112 -7.81 18.73 -10.06
CA GLU A 112 -7.38 17.89 -8.94
C GLU A 112 -8.50 17.00 -8.40
N ALA A 113 -9.71 17.53 -8.31
CA ALA A 113 -10.90 16.80 -7.89
C ALA A 113 -11.29 15.71 -8.90
N THR A 114 -11.09 15.95 -10.19
CA THR A 114 -11.31 14.93 -11.24
C THR A 114 -10.37 13.75 -11.05
N THR A 115 -9.07 13.99 -10.88
CA THR A 115 -8.10 12.89 -10.65
C THR A 115 -8.37 12.15 -9.33
N PHE A 116 -8.81 12.85 -8.29
CA PHE A 116 -9.21 12.24 -7.03
C PHE A 116 -10.46 11.36 -7.18
N MET A 117 -11.49 11.85 -7.87
CA MET A 117 -12.69 11.08 -8.18
C MET A 117 -12.37 9.82 -8.99
N GLU A 118 -11.55 9.94 -10.04
CA GLU A 118 -11.12 8.82 -10.86
C GLU A 118 -10.34 7.79 -10.04
N ALA A 119 -9.42 8.23 -9.17
CA ALA A 119 -8.68 7.34 -8.27
C ALA A 119 -9.62 6.58 -7.33
N LYS A 120 -10.60 7.25 -6.70
CA LYS A 120 -11.62 6.60 -5.86
C LYS A 120 -12.41 5.55 -6.67
N GLN A 121 -12.84 5.89 -7.87
CA GLN A 121 -13.57 4.96 -8.73
C GLN A 121 -12.75 3.74 -9.13
N LEU A 122 -11.45 3.91 -9.40
CA LEU A 122 -10.52 2.81 -9.67
C LEU A 122 -10.38 1.91 -8.43
N HIS A 123 -10.08 2.45 -7.26
CA HIS A 123 -9.94 1.68 -6.02
C HIS A 123 -11.22 0.91 -5.66
N ASN A 124 -12.40 1.46 -5.95
CA ASN A 124 -13.66 0.74 -5.75
C ASN A 124 -13.81 -0.49 -6.68
N ARG A 125 -13.20 -0.46 -7.87
CA ARG A 125 -13.33 -1.52 -8.89
C ARG A 125 -12.15 -2.49 -8.93
N MET A 126 -11.01 -2.16 -8.34
CA MET A 126 -9.81 -2.99 -8.28
C MET A 126 -9.46 -3.35 -6.86
N LEU A 127 -8.67 -4.39 -6.67
CA LEU A 127 -8.03 -4.70 -5.40
C LEU A 127 -6.78 -3.83 -5.24
N THR A 128 -6.58 -3.29 -4.04
CA THR A 128 -5.35 -2.59 -3.64
C THR A 128 -4.65 -3.36 -2.54
N LEU A 129 -3.39 -3.70 -2.78
CA LEU A 129 -2.53 -4.45 -1.87
C LEU A 129 -1.22 -3.71 -1.65
N ASP A 130 -0.87 -3.51 -0.40
CA ASP A 130 0.47 -3.15 0.06
C ASP A 130 1.21 -4.41 0.49
N SER A 131 2.38 -4.68 -0.09
CA SER A 131 3.09 -5.94 0.11
C SER A 131 3.96 -6.00 1.36
N HIS A 132 4.11 -4.90 2.11
CA HIS A 132 4.95 -4.89 3.30
C HIS A 132 4.59 -3.79 4.29
N CYS A 133 4.36 -4.18 5.54
CA CYS A 133 3.99 -3.27 6.62
C CYS A 133 4.44 -3.82 7.98
N ASP A 134 5.10 -2.96 8.79
CA ASP A 134 5.68 -3.28 10.08
C ASP A 134 4.85 -2.84 11.29
N THR A 135 3.57 -2.58 11.13
CA THR A 135 2.67 -2.22 12.24
C THR A 135 2.81 -3.14 13.46
N PRO A 136 3.09 -4.46 13.32
CA PRO A 136 3.32 -5.33 14.47
C PRO A 136 4.50 -4.93 15.38
N MET A 137 5.44 -4.13 14.91
CA MET A 137 6.53 -3.58 15.75
C MET A 137 6.03 -2.68 16.89
N PHE A 138 4.80 -2.18 16.78
CA PHE A 138 4.19 -1.26 17.75
C PHE A 138 3.20 -1.93 18.72
N PHE A 139 3.05 -3.26 18.70
CA PHE A 139 2.06 -3.97 19.52
C PHE A 139 2.30 -3.82 21.03
N ASP A 140 3.55 -3.72 21.46
CA ASP A 140 3.93 -3.46 22.84
C ASP A 140 3.53 -2.05 23.33
N GLN A 141 3.25 -1.12 22.42
CA GLN A 141 2.84 0.25 22.70
C GLN A 141 1.32 0.42 22.89
N GLN A 142 0.59 -0.68 23.05
CA GLN A 142 -0.87 -0.68 23.24
C GLN A 142 -1.63 0.07 22.13
N ILE A 143 -1.30 -0.21 20.88
CA ILE A 143 -1.98 0.37 19.73
C ILE A 143 -3.44 -0.10 19.64
N ASN A 144 -4.28 0.69 18.97
CA ASN A 144 -5.65 0.33 18.65
C ASN A 144 -5.88 0.33 17.14
N PHE A 145 -5.67 -0.82 16.50
CA PHE A 145 -5.84 -0.98 15.06
C PHE A 145 -7.28 -0.70 14.57
N ALA A 146 -8.28 -0.83 15.44
CA ALA A 146 -9.69 -0.58 15.10
C ALA A 146 -10.09 0.90 15.13
N SER A 147 -9.23 1.78 15.61
CA SER A 147 -9.45 3.24 15.65
C SER A 147 -8.30 3.96 14.93
N ARG A 148 -8.52 5.26 14.60
CA ARG A 148 -7.43 6.08 14.06
C ARG A 148 -6.39 6.32 15.17
N ASP A 149 -5.32 5.55 15.14
CA ASP A 149 -4.24 5.60 16.12
C ASP A 149 -3.05 6.43 15.58
N PRO A 150 -2.63 7.52 16.27
CA PRO A 150 -1.52 8.36 15.82
C PRO A 150 -0.14 7.69 15.93
N LYS A 151 -0.03 6.55 16.62
CA LYS A 151 1.23 5.83 16.83
C LYS A 151 1.65 4.98 15.64
N ILE A 152 0.71 4.61 14.77
CA ILE A 152 0.93 3.69 13.65
C ILE A 152 0.47 4.33 12.33
N LEU A 153 1.09 3.93 11.23
CA LEU A 153 0.78 4.44 9.91
C LEU A 153 -0.31 3.64 9.20
N VAL A 154 -0.61 2.43 9.70
CA VAL A 154 -1.66 1.56 9.14
C VAL A 154 -2.63 1.15 10.24
N ASP A 155 -3.88 1.58 10.13
CA ASP A 155 -5.03 1.15 10.93
C ASP A 155 -6.29 1.09 10.04
N LEU A 156 -7.40 0.56 10.56
CA LEU A 156 -8.64 0.38 9.77
C LEU A 156 -9.20 1.70 9.23
N HIS A 157 -9.04 2.82 9.96
CA HIS A 157 -9.47 4.12 9.49
C HIS A 157 -8.60 4.63 8.35
N LYS A 158 -7.27 4.58 8.51
CA LYS A 158 -6.32 4.97 7.46
C LYS A 158 -6.44 4.10 6.23
N MET A 159 -6.59 2.76 6.37
CA MET A 159 -6.88 1.87 5.25
C MET A 159 -8.19 2.24 4.52
N THR A 160 -9.19 2.71 5.26
CA THR A 160 -10.47 3.12 4.66
C THR A 160 -10.35 4.47 3.95
N GLU A 161 -9.69 5.44 4.55
CA GLU A 161 -9.47 6.79 4.02
C GLU A 161 -8.61 6.76 2.75
N GLY A 162 -7.52 5.97 2.73
CA GLY A 162 -6.64 5.78 1.58
C GLY A 162 -7.12 4.74 0.57
N HIS A 163 -8.31 4.14 0.81
CA HIS A 163 -8.89 3.09 -0.04
C HIS A 163 -7.96 1.87 -0.23
N LEU A 164 -7.18 1.50 0.80
CA LEU A 164 -6.38 0.28 0.83
C LEU A 164 -7.26 -0.91 1.24
N ASP A 165 -7.28 -1.97 0.45
CA ASP A 165 -8.06 -3.17 0.73
C ASP A 165 -7.29 -4.18 1.57
N ALA A 166 -5.99 -4.32 1.31
CA ALA A 166 -5.16 -5.32 1.96
C ALA A 166 -3.72 -4.83 2.21
N THR A 167 -3.10 -5.33 3.27
CA THR A 167 -1.66 -5.20 3.52
C THR A 167 -1.09 -6.51 4.05
N ILE A 168 0.21 -6.73 3.86
CA ILE A 168 0.94 -7.86 4.45
C ILE A 168 1.66 -7.36 5.69
N MET A 169 1.21 -7.78 6.87
CA MET A 169 1.86 -7.49 8.14
C MET A 169 2.92 -8.54 8.43
N VAL A 170 4.12 -8.10 8.75
CA VAL A 170 5.23 -9.00 8.95
C VAL A 170 5.58 -9.23 10.42
N ALA A 171 5.98 -10.44 10.74
CA ALA A 171 6.71 -10.72 11.95
C ALA A 171 8.18 -10.34 11.71
N TYR A 172 8.53 -9.11 12.06
CA TYR A 172 9.87 -8.58 11.95
C TYR A 172 10.78 -9.08 13.08
N LEU A 173 11.98 -9.53 12.69
CA LEU A 173 13.02 -9.95 13.64
C LEU A 173 14.33 -9.21 13.38
N GLU A 174 14.71 -8.37 14.32
CA GLU A 174 16.05 -7.80 14.33
C GLU A 174 17.10 -8.92 14.44
N GLN A 175 18.16 -8.84 13.63
CA GLN A 175 19.25 -9.82 13.67
C GLN A 175 20.02 -9.70 14.99
N GLN A 176 20.17 -10.82 15.68
CA GLN A 176 20.97 -10.97 16.89
C GLN A 176 22.08 -11.99 16.64
N GLY A 177 22.63 -12.61 17.69
CA GLY A 177 23.59 -13.69 17.60
C GLY A 177 23.06 -14.95 16.92
N LEU A 178 23.97 -15.92 16.67
CA LEU A 178 23.64 -17.19 16.01
C LEU A 178 23.86 -18.40 16.95
N THR A 179 23.87 -18.18 18.26
CA THR A 179 23.87 -19.29 19.22
C THR A 179 22.54 -20.05 19.17
N ASP A 180 22.51 -21.27 19.68
CA ASP A 180 21.25 -22.04 19.71
C ASP A 180 20.15 -21.33 20.52
N GLU A 181 20.55 -20.61 21.59
CA GLU A 181 19.62 -19.82 22.39
C GLU A 181 19.03 -18.63 21.59
N ASP A 182 19.86 -17.89 20.85
CA ASP A 182 19.43 -16.77 20.00
C ASP A 182 18.43 -17.25 18.95
N LEU A 183 18.74 -18.37 18.29
CA LEU A 183 17.92 -18.94 17.22
C LEU A 183 16.56 -19.46 17.75
N LEU A 184 16.55 -20.07 18.93
CA LEU A 184 15.29 -20.47 19.60
C LEU A 184 14.46 -19.25 20.00
N ALA A 185 15.10 -18.21 20.54
CA ALA A 185 14.43 -16.97 20.90
C ALA A 185 13.83 -16.26 19.68
N ALA A 186 14.52 -16.29 18.52
CA ALA A 186 14.02 -15.74 17.27
C ALA A 186 12.74 -16.44 16.81
N THR A 187 12.72 -17.78 16.83
CA THR A 187 11.53 -18.56 16.48
C THR A 187 10.36 -18.26 17.42
N ALA A 188 10.62 -18.20 18.73
CA ALA A 188 9.59 -17.87 19.72
C ALA A 188 9.05 -16.42 19.54
N LYS A 189 9.93 -15.47 19.18
CA LYS A 189 9.53 -14.09 18.88
C LYS A 189 8.62 -14.03 17.63
N ALA A 190 8.95 -14.74 16.55
CA ALA A 190 8.12 -14.82 15.36
C ALA A 190 6.72 -15.36 15.68
N ASP A 191 6.66 -16.46 16.44
CA ASP A 191 5.38 -17.05 16.86
C ASP A 191 4.53 -16.08 17.69
N ARG A 192 5.16 -15.35 18.61
CA ARG A 192 4.46 -14.35 19.42
C ARG A 192 3.86 -13.26 18.55
N ILE A 193 4.64 -12.67 17.63
CA ILE A 193 4.16 -11.59 16.75
C ILE A 193 3.01 -12.09 15.87
N LEU A 194 3.14 -13.27 15.26
CA LEU A 194 2.07 -13.86 14.45
C LEU A 194 0.79 -14.10 15.27
N ASN A 195 0.91 -14.56 16.53
CA ASN A 195 -0.24 -14.71 17.44
C ASN A 195 -0.90 -13.35 17.74
N GLU A 196 -0.11 -12.30 17.92
CA GLU A 196 -0.60 -10.95 18.17
C GLU A 196 -1.35 -10.38 16.96
N ILE A 197 -0.85 -10.58 15.73
CA ILE A 197 -1.55 -10.20 14.49
C ILE A 197 -2.90 -10.93 14.40
N GLU A 198 -2.91 -12.25 14.58
CA GLU A 198 -4.13 -13.05 14.54
C GLU A 198 -5.14 -12.61 15.60
N ALA A 199 -4.68 -12.33 16.82
CA ALA A 199 -5.54 -11.86 17.91
C ALA A 199 -6.13 -10.45 17.61
N MET A 200 -5.33 -9.54 17.04
CA MET A 200 -5.76 -8.21 16.62
C MET A 200 -6.85 -8.31 15.54
N VAL A 201 -6.64 -9.12 14.51
CA VAL A 201 -7.61 -9.33 13.44
C VAL A 201 -8.89 -9.98 13.97
N LYS A 202 -8.76 -11.00 14.82
CA LYS A 202 -9.90 -11.68 15.46
C LYS A 202 -10.75 -10.70 16.27
N LYS A 203 -10.13 -9.78 16.99
CA LYS A 203 -10.84 -8.74 17.78
C LYS A 203 -11.66 -7.80 16.88
N SER A 204 -11.21 -7.59 15.65
CA SER A 204 -11.83 -6.67 14.67
C SER A 204 -12.50 -7.41 13.49
N HIS A 205 -12.87 -8.69 13.64
CA HIS A 205 -13.33 -9.60 12.57
C HIS A 205 -14.55 -9.11 11.77
N ALA A 206 -15.32 -8.18 12.33
CA ALA A 206 -16.43 -7.55 11.61
C ALA A 206 -15.96 -6.71 10.42
N TYR A 207 -14.74 -6.16 10.47
CA TYR A 207 -14.20 -5.19 9.52
C TYR A 207 -12.95 -5.68 8.77
N VAL A 208 -12.25 -6.68 9.31
CA VAL A 208 -11.00 -7.21 8.76
C VAL A 208 -10.87 -8.70 9.05
N ASN A 209 -10.27 -9.45 8.10
CA ASN A 209 -9.95 -10.87 8.29
C ASN A 209 -8.57 -11.20 7.71
N ILE A 210 -8.00 -12.34 8.14
CA ILE A 210 -6.80 -12.91 7.53
C ILE A 210 -7.16 -13.46 6.14
N ALA A 211 -6.32 -13.16 5.15
CA ALA A 211 -6.36 -13.74 3.82
C ALA A 211 -5.12 -14.63 3.60
N TYR A 212 -5.33 -15.82 3.06
CA TYR A 212 -4.31 -16.84 2.84
C TYR A 212 -3.96 -17.00 1.36
N THR A 213 -4.88 -16.60 0.50
CA THR A 213 -4.81 -16.74 -0.97
C THR A 213 -5.28 -15.46 -1.66
N PRO A 214 -4.91 -15.24 -2.93
CA PRO A 214 -5.48 -14.15 -3.72
C PRO A 214 -7.01 -14.16 -3.77
N ALA A 215 -7.63 -15.34 -3.84
CA ALA A 215 -9.09 -15.47 -3.84
C ALA A 215 -9.75 -14.93 -2.57
N ASP A 216 -9.10 -15.11 -1.40
CA ASP A 216 -9.60 -14.54 -0.13
C ASP A 216 -9.64 -13.02 -0.16
N LEU A 217 -8.65 -12.36 -0.77
CA LEU A 217 -8.61 -10.90 -0.90
C LEU A 217 -9.83 -10.38 -1.67
N TYR A 218 -10.12 -10.98 -2.82
CA TYR A 218 -11.30 -10.59 -3.62
C TYR A 218 -12.62 -10.86 -2.91
N ARG A 219 -12.71 -11.99 -2.20
CA ARG A 219 -13.88 -12.34 -1.39
C ARG A 219 -14.10 -11.33 -0.26
N LEU A 220 -13.06 -11.01 0.52
CA LEU A 220 -13.14 -10.05 1.63
C LEU A 220 -13.49 -8.64 1.15
N LYS A 221 -12.90 -8.20 0.03
CA LYS A 221 -13.29 -6.93 -0.60
C LYS A 221 -14.76 -6.92 -1.00
N ALA A 222 -15.28 -8.00 -1.58
CA ALA A 222 -16.70 -8.12 -1.95
C ALA A 222 -17.62 -8.09 -0.71
N GLU A 223 -17.15 -8.59 0.44
CA GLU A 223 -17.83 -8.51 1.74
C GLU A 223 -17.72 -7.11 2.40
N GLY A 224 -16.97 -6.18 1.81
CA GLY A 224 -16.72 -4.86 2.37
C GLY A 224 -15.73 -4.84 3.54
N LYS A 225 -14.90 -5.88 3.66
CA LYS A 225 -13.89 -6.04 4.71
C LYS A 225 -12.50 -5.75 4.19
N LYS A 226 -11.63 -5.32 5.08
CA LYS A 226 -10.18 -5.24 4.84
C LYS A 226 -9.55 -6.62 5.02
N ALA A 227 -8.36 -6.82 4.46
CA ALA A 227 -7.62 -8.06 4.57
C ALA A 227 -6.21 -7.82 5.13
N ILE A 228 -5.77 -8.72 6.00
CA ILE A 228 -4.38 -8.82 6.43
C ILE A 228 -3.84 -10.15 5.93
N MET A 229 -2.67 -10.12 5.30
CA MET A 229 -1.87 -11.31 5.04
C MET A 229 -0.69 -11.36 6.01
N LEU A 230 -0.13 -12.53 6.23
CA LEU A 230 1.00 -12.72 7.14
C LEU A 230 2.30 -12.86 6.36
N GLY A 231 3.34 -12.13 6.78
CA GLY A 231 4.70 -12.30 6.32
C GLY A 231 5.65 -12.59 7.49
N VAL A 232 6.84 -13.04 7.19
CA VAL A 232 7.96 -13.12 8.14
C VAL A 232 9.11 -12.33 7.54
N GLU A 233 9.62 -11.36 8.26
CA GLU A 233 10.78 -10.60 7.85
C GLU A 233 12.01 -11.02 8.67
N ASN A 234 12.97 -11.60 7.99
CA ASN A 234 14.17 -12.26 8.41
C ASN A 234 14.01 -13.79 8.65
N GLY A 235 14.55 -14.57 7.74
CA GLY A 235 14.64 -16.03 7.86
C GLY A 235 15.35 -16.55 9.11
N TYR A 236 15.95 -15.65 9.89
CA TYR A 236 16.39 -15.87 11.25
C TYR A 236 15.30 -16.56 12.12
N ALA A 237 14.03 -16.28 11.81
CA ALA A 237 12.86 -16.84 12.47
C ALA A 237 12.76 -18.37 12.45
N ILE A 238 13.37 -19.05 11.47
CA ILE A 238 13.27 -20.52 11.40
C ILE A 238 14.25 -21.23 12.33
N GLY A 239 15.22 -20.51 12.91
CA GLY A 239 16.27 -21.10 13.72
C GLY A 239 17.11 -22.09 12.92
N LYS A 240 17.37 -23.27 13.47
CA LYS A 240 18.02 -24.41 12.81
C LYS A 240 17.03 -25.51 12.39
N ASP A 241 15.75 -25.29 12.58
CA ASP A 241 14.71 -26.29 12.31
C ASP A 241 13.93 -25.94 11.03
N MET A 242 14.25 -26.62 9.95
CA MET A 242 13.61 -26.43 8.64
C MET A 242 12.09 -26.72 8.67
N THR A 243 11.60 -27.50 9.62
CA THR A 243 10.15 -27.76 9.75
C THR A 243 9.38 -26.50 10.07
N ASN A 244 10.02 -25.45 10.60
CA ASN A 244 9.42 -24.14 10.85
C ASN A 244 8.95 -23.46 9.54
N VAL A 245 9.55 -23.72 8.39
CA VAL A 245 9.08 -23.19 7.09
C VAL A 245 7.67 -23.69 6.81
N ALA A 246 7.45 -25.01 6.86
CA ALA A 246 6.13 -25.59 6.66
C ALA A 246 5.14 -25.15 7.76
N ARG A 247 5.59 -25.04 9.01
CA ARG A 247 4.78 -24.58 10.13
C ARG A 247 4.28 -23.15 9.94
N PHE A 248 5.13 -22.21 9.55
CA PHE A 248 4.73 -20.84 9.23
C PHE A 248 3.80 -20.78 8.03
N ARG A 249 4.08 -21.57 6.96
CA ARG A 249 3.18 -21.62 5.80
C ARG A 249 1.80 -22.14 6.17
N ASN A 250 1.71 -23.16 7.01
CA ASN A 250 0.45 -23.70 7.50
C ASN A 250 -0.35 -22.70 8.36
N ARG A 251 0.31 -21.74 9.00
CA ARG A 251 -0.34 -20.61 9.66
C ARG A 251 -0.84 -19.55 8.67
N GLY A 252 -0.42 -19.59 7.41
CA GLY A 252 -0.82 -18.66 6.37
C GLY A 252 0.24 -17.62 6.00
N VAL A 253 1.48 -17.76 6.47
CA VAL A 253 2.59 -16.90 6.02
C VAL A 253 2.74 -17.06 4.52
N VAL A 254 2.66 -15.93 3.78
CA VAL A 254 2.67 -15.93 2.31
C VAL A 254 4.07 -15.76 1.75
N TYR A 255 4.97 -15.07 2.47
CA TYR A 255 6.38 -14.98 2.13
C TYR A 255 7.27 -14.93 3.37
N MET A 256 8.55 -15.24 3.18
CA MET A 256 9.60 -14.99 4.16
C MET A 256 10.78 -14.30 3.48
N THR A 257 11.21 -13.17 4.06
CA THR A 257 12.43 -12.46 3.66
C THR A 257 13.64 -13.22 4.19
N LEU A 258 14.61 -13.55 3.32
CA LEU A 258 15.72 -14.44 3.66
C LEU A 258 16.59 -13.90 4.80
N CYS A 259 16.84 -12.61 4.83
CA CYS A 259 17.58 -11.92 5.90
C CYS A 259 17.05 -10.50 6.10
N HIS A 260 17.50 -9.83 7.17
CA HIS A 260 17.30 -8.40 7.38
C HIS A 260 18.66 -7.66 7.33
N ASN A 261 18.92 -6.72 8.21
CA ASN A 261 20.14 -5.87 8.20
C ASN A 261 21.42 -6.56 8.73
N GLY A 262 21.45 -7.87 8.85
CA GLY A 262 22.62 -8.66 9.25
C GLY A 262 22.65 -10.01 8.57
N ASN A 263 23.87 -10.56 8.37
CA ASN A 263 24.05 -11.93 7.93
C ASN A 263 23.44 -12.89 8.97
N ASN A 264 22.75 -13.92 8.49
CA ASN A 264 22.12 -14.90 9.36
C ASN A 264 22.56 -16.34 9.01
N GLN A 265 21.90 -17.34 9.60
CA GLN A 265 22.21 -18.74 9.37
C GLN A 265 21.81 -19.25 7.96
N LEU A 266 21.22 -18.41 7.10
CA LEU A 266 20.80 -18.77 5.73
C LEU A 266 21.68 -18.11 4.68
N CYS A 267 21.99 -16.81 4.84
CA CYS A 267 22.59 -16.02 3.77
C CYS A 267 23.17 -14.68 4.24
N GLY A 268 23.83 -13.99 3.31
CA GLY A 268 24.38 -12.65 3.49
C GLY A 268 23.38 -11.53 3.22
N SER A 269 23.42 -10.51 4.07
CA SER A 269 22.62 -9.28 3.97
C SER A 269 23.36 -8.18 3.22
N CYS A 270 22.63 -7.27 2.57
CA CYS A 270 23.23 -6.11 1.90
C CYS A 270 23.84 -5.07 2.86
N ARG A 271 23.50 -5.12 4.14
CA ARG A 271 24.00 -4.21 5.18
C ARG A 271 25.21 -4.75 5.94
N ASP A 272 25.51 -6.04 5.84
CA ASP A 272 26.62 -6.73 6.50
C ASP A 272 27.38 -7.54 5.45
N ASN A 273 27.86 -6.88 4.38
CA ASN A 273 28.30 -7.53 3.15
C ASN A 273 29.80 -7.42 2.88
N ASP A 274 30.63 -7.20 3.89
CA ASP A 274 32.08 -7.05 3.73
C ASP A 274 32.75 -8.30 3.08
N GLN A 275 32.08 -9.46 3.16
CA GLN A 275 32.55 -10.73 2.60
C GLN A 275 31.78 -11.18 1.35
N ASN A 276 30.83 -10.40 0.87
CA ASN A 276 29.93 -10.76 -0.24
C ASN A 276 29.35 -12.19 -0.11
N LEU A 277 28.81 -12.50 1.07
CA LEU A 277 28.25 -13.81 1.36
C LEU A 277 26.97 -14.02 0.55
N GLY A 278 26.85 -15.21 -0.05
CA GLY A 278 25.63 -15.67 -0.71
C GLY A 278 24.75 -16.54 0.21
N VAL A 279 23.94 -17.37 -0.43
CA VAL A 279 23.11 -18.39 0.24
C VAL A 279 24.02 -19.57 0.61
N ASN A 280 24.01 -19.99 1.88
CA ASN A 280 24.76 -21.17 2.30
C ASN A 280 23.95 -22.46 2.10
N ALA A 281 24.55 -23.63 2.38
CA ALA A 281 23.91 -24.93 2.17
C ALA A 281 22.57 -25.09 2.92
N PHE A 282 22.45 -24.54 4.14
CA PHE A 282 21.18 -24.58 4.88
C PHE A 282 20.14 -23.62 4.26
N GLY A 283 20.56 -22.44 3.82
CA GLY A 283 19.71 -21.50 3.12
C GLY A 283 19.18 -22.07 1.77
N GLU A 284 20.01 -22.84 1.05
CA GLU A 284 19.58 -23.53 -0.17
C GLU A 284 18.44 -24.51 0.11
N GLU A 285 18.57 -25.35 1.15
CA GLU A 285 17.52 -26.27 1.54
C GLU A 285 16.23 -25.55 2.01
N VAL A 286 16.38 -24.41 2.70
CA VAL A 286 15.25 -23.57 3.10
C VAL A 286 14.52 -22.99 1.89
N ILE A 287 15.21 -22.47 0.89
CA ILE A 287 14.58 -21.97 -0.35
C ILE A 287 13.82 -23.08 -1.08
N LYS A 288 14.41 -24.27 -1.17
CA LYS A 288 13.73 -25.45 -1.77
C LYS A 288 12.48 -25.84 -1.00
N GLU A 289 12.53 -25.82 0.33
CA GLU A 289 11.37 -26.09 1.17
C GLU A 289 10.30 -25.01 1.04
N MET A 290 10.67 -23.72 0.97
CA MET A 290 9.72 -22.64 0.69
C MET A 290 8.98 -22.88 -0.63
N ASN A 291 9.70 -23.24 -1.69
CA ASN A 291 9.09 -23.58 -2.98
C ASN A 291 8.14 -24.79 -2.86
N ARG A 292 8.55 -25.83 -2.11
CA ARG A 292 7.77 -27.06 -1.92
C ARG A 292 6.45 -26.80 -1.19
N VAL A 293 6.44 -25.90 -0.18
CA VAL A 293 5.24 -25.61 0.61
C VAL A 293 4.39 -24.46 0.04
N GLY A 294 4.84 -23.81 -1.03
CA GLY A 294 4.14 -22.68 -1.63
C GLY A 294 4.25 -21.38 -0.83
N MET A 295 5.44 -21.10 -0.28
CA MET A 295 5.81 -19.83 0.35
C MET A 295 6.72 -19.04 -0.59
N MET A 296 6.41 -17.78 -0.87
CA MET A 296 7.27 -16.93 -1.71
C MET A 296 8.58 -16.63 -1.01
N VAL A 297 9.69 -16.68 -1.77
CA VAL A 297 11.01 -16.23 -1.33
C VAL A 297 11.10 -14.73 -1.57
N ASP A 298 11.35 -13.97 -0.50
CA ASP A 298 11.55 -12.53 -0.57
C ASP A 298 13.01 -12.17 -0.38
N ILE A 299 13.55 -11.39 -1.33
CA ILE A 299 14.98 -10.99 -1.38
C ILE A 299 15.21 -9.54 -0.97
N SER A 300 14.21 -8.83 -0.45
CA SER A 300 14.46 -7.56 0.21
C SER A 300 15.53 -7.75 1.29
N HIS A 301 16.42 -6.79 1.50
CA HIS A 301 17.60 -6.88 2.36
C HIS A 301 18.73 -7.81 1.92
N ALA A 302 18.54 -8.66 0.91
CA ALA A 302 19.56 -9.60 0.47
C ALA A 302 20.80 -8.89 -0.08
N GLY A 303 21.99 -9.41 0.23
CA GLY A 303 23.23 -9.04 -0.43
C GLY A 303 23.20 -9.42 -1.92
N GLU A 304 24.09 -8.83 -2.72
CA GLU A 304 24.05 -9.04 -4.17
C GLU A 304 24.27 -10.52 -4.53
N GLN A 305 25.21 -11.20 -3.88
CA GLN A 305 25.42 -12.63 -4.11
C GLN A 305 24.21 -13.46 -3.65
N THR A 306 23.62 -13.13 -2.49
CA THR A 306 22.41 -13.79 -1.99
C THR A 306 21.26 -13.64 -2.97
N PHE A 307 21.11 -12.46 -3.60
CA PHE A 307 20.08 -12.23 -4.62
C PHE A 307 20.22 -13.21 -5.78
N TYR A 308 21.42 -13.32 -6.37
CA TYR A 308 21.62 -14.19 -7.54
C TYR A 308 21.54 -15.68 -7.16
N ASP A 309 22.08 -16.08 -6.01
CA ASP A 309 21.97 -17.45 -5.51
C ASP A 309 20.50 -17.85 -5.29
N ALA A 310 19.69 -16.97 -4.63
CA ALA A 310 18.28 -17.23 -4.40
C ALA A 310 17.50 -17.33 -5.73
N LEU A 311 17.85 -16.49 -6.70
CA LEU A 311 17.24 -16.51 -8.03
C LEU A 311 17.55 -17.81 -8.80
N ASP A 312 18.74 -18.35 -8.64
CA ASP A 312 19.17 -19.59 -9.30
C ASP A 312 18.66 -20.85 -8.59
N ILE A 313 18.62 -20.84 -7.26
CA ILE A 313 18.12 -21.97 -6.45
C ILE A 313 16.60 -22.11 -6.58
N SER A 314 15.87 -21.00 -6.58
CA SER A 314 14.40 -21.02 -6.58
C SER A 314 13.86 -21.53 -7.92
N THR A 315 13.01 -22.56 -7.87
CA THR A 315 12.27 -23.09 -9.02
C THR A 315 10.98 -22.33 -9.30
N LYS A 316 10.62 -21.39 -8.42
CA LYS A 316 9.46 -20.52 -8.50
C LYS A 316 9.89 -19.06 -8.64
N PRO A 317 9.06 -18.17 -9.18
CA PRO A 317 9.35 -16.75 -9.16
C PRO A 317 9.54 -16.24 -7.72
N ILE A 318 10.49 -15.32 -7.52
CA ILE A 318 10.77 -14.69 -6.24
C ILE A 318 10.33 -13.23 -6.22
N VAL A 319 10.27 -12.62 -5.04
CA VAL A 319 9.80 -11.24 -4.87
C VAL A 319 10.85 -10.39 -4.16
N ALA A 320 10.83 -9.08 -4.42
CA ALA A 320 11.39 -8.05 -3.54
C ALA A 320 10.21 -7.26 -2.96
N SER A 321 9.81 -7.58 -1.74
CA SER A 321 8.58 -7.05 -1.12
C SER A 321 8.60 -5.53 -0.90
N HIS A 322 9.81 -4.93 -0.74
CA HIS A 322 10.03 -3.50 -0.54
C HIS A 322 11.47 -3.10 -0.92
N SER A 323 11.71 -2.78 -2.21
CA SER A 323 13.04 -2.39 -2.73
C SER A 323 12.89 -1.46 -3.93
N SER A 324 13.60 -0.35 -3.92
CA SER A 324 13.57 0.65 -4.98
C SER A 324 14.75 0.52 -5.96
N SER A 325 14.98 1.51 -6.82
CA SER A 325 16.05 1.48 -7.84
C SER A 325 17.35 2.08 -7.33
N ARG A 326 18.47 1.36 -7.47
CA ARG A 326 19.81 1.85 -7.14
C ARG A 326 20.30 2.93 -8.12
N ALA A 327 19.80 2.94 -9.34
CA ALA A 327 20.15 3.94 -10.34
C ALA A 327 19.68 5.35 -9.95
N LEU A 328 18.60 5.48 -9.18
CA LEU A 328 18.07 6.77 -8.73
C LEU A 328 18.50 7.16 -7.32
N CYS A 329 18.80 6.18 -6.46
CA CYS A 329 19.35 6.40 -5.12
C CYS A 329 20.34 5.28 -4.83
N ASN A 330 21.64 5.61 -4.78
CA ASN A 330 22.73 4.64 -4.64
C ASN A 330 22.82 4.09 -3.22
N HIS A 331 21.85 3.28 -2.86
CA HIS A 331 21.77 2.62 -1.57
C HIS A 331 21.81 1.08 -1.72
N PRO A 332 22.53 0.32 -0.87
CA PRO A 332 22.66 -1.14 -1.03
C PRO A 332 21.34 -1.91 -0.91
N ARG A 333 20.32 -1.34 -0.28
CA ARG A 333 18.96 -1.91 -0.20
C ARG A 333 18.19 -1.84 -1.53
N ASN A 334 18.62 -0.97 -2.46
CA ASN A 334 18.00 -0.80 -3.76
C ASN A 334 18.59 -1.80 -4.77
N LEU A 335 17.74 -2.23 -5.71
CA LEU A 335 18.13 -3.15 -6.78
C LEU A 335 18.86 -2.40 -7.90
N THR A 336 19.92 -3.02 -8.44
CA THR A 336 20.55 -2.57 -9.68
C THR A 336 19.66 -2.89 -10.89
N ASP A 337 19.88 -2.22 -12.02
CA ASP A 337 19.16 -2.51 -13.26
C ASP A 337 19.35 -3.97 -13.71
N ASP A 338 20.54 -4.54 -13.50
CA ASP A 338 20.81 -5.94 -13.85
C ASP A 338 20.08 -6.91 -12.93
N GLN A 339 20.02 -6.63 -11.62
CA GLN A 339 19.19 -7.43 -10.70
C GLN A 339 17.70 -7.34 -11.10
N MET A 340 17.20 -6.15 -11.42
CA MET A 340 15.82 -5.95 -11.86
C MET A 340 15.51 -6.75 -13.14
N LYS A 341 16.38 -6.69 -14.15
CA LYS A 341 16.23 -7.49 -15.39
C LYS A 341 16.25 -8.99 -15.11
N ALA A 342 17.16 -9.46 -14.25
CA ALA A 342 17.26 -10.88 -13.89
C ALA A 342 16.00 -11.36 -13.15
N LEU A 343 15.49 -10.56 -12.20
CA LEU A 343 14.25 -10.84 -11.46
C LEU A 343 13.04 -10.94 -12.42
N ALA A 344 12.91 -9.97 -13.33
CA ALA A 344 11.83 -9.97 -14.33
C ALA A 344 11.91 -11.16 -15.27
N ALA A 345 13.13 -11.52 -15.74
CA ALA A 345 13.35 -12.68 -16.63
C ALA A 345 12.91 -14.03 -16.01
N LYS A 346 12.96 -14.14 -14.67
CA LYS A 346 12.45 -15.29 -13.90
C LYS A 346 10.98 -15.16 -13.48
N GLY A 347 10.26 -14.14 -13.98
CA GLY A 347 8.84 -13.93 -13.69
C GLY A 347 8.57 -13.26 -12.34
N GLY A 348 9.59 -12.83 -11.61
CA GLY A 348 9.48 -12.19 -10.31
C GLY A 348 8.89 -10.78 -10.34
N VAL A 349 8.80 -10.15 -9.18
CA VAL A 349 8.26 -8.79 -9.00
C VAL A 349 9.05 -8.02 -7.94
N ALA A 350 9.28 -6.73 -8.18
CA ALA A 350 9.85 -5.81 -7.20
C ALA A 350 8.83 -4.72 -6.83
N GLN A 351 8.77 -4.38 -5.54
CA GLN A 351 7.82 -3.43 -4.99
C GLN A 351 8.56 -2.19 -4.52
N VAL A 352 8.14 -1.02 -5.01
CA VAL A 352 8.71 0.28 -4.60
C VAL A 352 8.45 0.50 -3.13
N THR A 353 9.50 0.78 -2.36
CA THR A 353 9.39 1.16 -0.96
C THR A 353 9.20 2.67 -0.79
N LEU A 354 8.56 3.08 0.31
CA LEU A 354 8.36 4.49 0.65
C LEU A 354 9.29 4.96 1.79
N TYR A 355 10.42 4.29 1.98
CA TYR A 355 11.43 4.74 2.93
C TYR A 355 12.27 5.88 2.32
N ASN A 356 12.40 7.00 3.05
CA ASN A 356 13.07 8.21 2.58
C ASN A 356 14.49 7.96 2.05
N GLY A 357 15.30 7.22 2.82
CA GLY A 357 16.73 6.98 2.50
C GLY A 357 16.95 6.04 1.30
N PHE A 358 15.90 5.36 0.79
CA PHE A 358 15.99 4.53 -0.41
C PHE A 358 15.44 5.24 -1.66
N LEU A 359 14.79 6.38 -1.48
CA LEU A 359 14.25 7.18 -2.57
C LEU A 359 15.12 8.39 -2.90
N LYS A 360 15.87 8.90 -1.91
CA LYS A 360 16.64 10.13 -2.07
C LYS A 360 17.86 10.14 -1.17
N GLU A 361 19.02 10.51 -1.72
CA GLU A 361 20.28 10.57 -0.97
C GLU A 361 20.30 11.73 0.04
N GLU A 362 19.70 12.86 -0.31
CA GLU A 362 19.66 14.06 0.53
C GLU A 362 18.26 14.69 0.57
N GLY A 363 17.89 15.19 1.74
CA GLY A 363 16.61 15.88 1.98
C GLY A 363 15.45 14.93 2.21
N GLN A 364 14.22 15.46 2.13
CA GLN A 364 13.00 14.69 2.32
C GLN A 364 12.45 14.18 0.98
N ALA A 365 12.20 12.89 0.89
CA ALA A 365 11.57 12.28 -0.27
C ALA A 365 10.08 12.65 -0.33
N THR A 366 9.61 12.78 -1.55
CA THR A 366 8.21 13.05 -1.87
C THR A 366 7.59 11.88 -2.61
N LEU A 367 6.28 11.87 -2.72
CA LEU A 367 5.57 10.90 -3.54
C LEU A 367 6.05 10.91 -5.00
N GLN A 368 6.46 12.07 -5.55
CA GLN A 368 7.01 12.14 -6.91
C GLN A 368 8.36 11.39 -7.02
N ASP A 369 9.19 11.41 -5.98
CA ASP A 369 10.42 10.62 -5.95
C ASP A 369 10.10 9.11 -6.02
N ALA A 370 9.11 8.63 -5.26
CA ALA A 370 8.66 7.23 -5.36
C ALA A 370 8.10 6.87 -6.74
N ILE A 371 7.33 7.77 -7.36
CA ILE A 371 6.83 7.60 -8.73
C ILE A 371 7.97 7.54 -9.75
N ASN A 372 9.01 8.35 -9.57
CA ASN A 372 10.19 8.31 -10.44
C ASN A 372 10.91 6.95 -10.35
N HIS A 373 11.05 6.39 -9.12
CA HIS A 373 11.58 5.04 -8.93
C HIS A 373 10.70 3.99 -9.62
N LEU A 374 9.38 4.07 -9.45
CA LEU A 374 8.44 3.17 -10.11
C LEU A 374 8.56 3.25 -11.63
N ASN A 375 8.61 4.44 -12.20
CA ASN A 375 8.76 4.64 -13.66
C ASN A 375 10.06 4.00 -14.16
N HIS A 376 11.19 4.23 -13.48
CA HIS A 376 12.47 3.62 -13.86
C HIS A 376 12.40 2.07 -13.76
N MET A 377 11.81 1.54 -12.69
CA MET A 377 11.64 0.09 -12.55
C MET A 377 10.75 -0.48 -13.65
N VAL A 378 9.68 0.23 -14.05
CA VAL A 378 8.83 -0.17 -15.18
C VAL A 378 9.60 -0.15 -16.50
N ASP A 379 10.44 0.86 -16.72
CA ASP A 379 11.27 0.95 -17.93
C ASP A 379 12.30 -0.19 -18.01
N VAL A 380 12.84 -0.65 -16.87
CA VAL A 380 13.88 -1.69 -16.81
C VAL A 380 13.28 -3.10 -16.81
N MET A 381 12.21 -3.33 -16.03
CA MET A 381 11.61 -4.65 -15.77
C MET A 381 10.39 -4.95 -16.63
N GLY A 382 9.72 -3.92 -17.10
CA GLY A 382 8.36 -4.01 -17.66
C GLY A 382 7.27 -3.91 -16.61
N ILE A 383 6.10 -3.42 -17.03
CA ILE A 383 4.94 -3.13 -16.18
C ILE A 383 4.41 -4.35 -15.41
N GLU A 384 4.71 -5.57 -15.85
CA GLU A 384 4.23 -6.83 -15.25
C GLU A 384 5.05 -7.27 -14.03
N HIS A 385 6.11 -6.52 -13.69
CA HIS A 385 7.10 -6.90 -12.68
C HIS A 385 7.28 -5.86 -11.57
N VAL A 386 6.42 -4.83 -11.50
CA VAL A 386 6.55 -3.73 -10.54
C VAL A 386 5.26 -3.53 -9.75
N GLY A 387 5.39 -3.12 -8.48
CA GLY A 387 4.27 -2.78 -7.62
C GLY A 387 4.67 -1.91 -6.43
N ILE A 388 3.92 -1.98 -5.32
CA ILE A 388 4.06 -1.12 -4.14
C ILE A 388 4.21 -1.97 -2.89
N GLY A 389 5.26 -1.69 -2.10
CA GLY A 389 5.49 -2.22 -0.76
C GLY A 389 5.99 -1.10 0.14
N THR A 390 5.08 -0.52 0.92
CA THR A 390 5.27 0.80 1.51
C THR A 390 6.35 0.88 2.57
N ASP A 391 6.58 -0.23 3.28
CA ASP A 391 7.45 -0.25 4.47
C ASP A 391 6.90 0.65 5.61
N PHE A 392 5.57 0.86 5.62
CA PHE A 392 4.93 1.64 6.68
C PHE A 392 5.16 0.99 8.03
N ASP A 393 5.41 1.84 9.02
CA ASP A 393 5.77 1.46 10.38
C ASP A 393 7.17 0.82 10.53
N GLY A 394 7.89 0.54 9.40
CA GLY A 394 9.29 0.14 9.32
C GLY A 394 10.18 1.25 8.72
N ASP A 395 9.96 2.51 9.14
CA ASP A 395 10.58 3.74 8.63
C ASP A 395 10.01 4.25 7.29
N GLY A 396 9.04 3.58 6.67
CA GLY A 396 8.30 4.06 5.52
C GLY A 396 7.40 5.25 5.84
N GLY A 397 7.13 6.06 4.82
CA GLY A 397 6.30 7.26 4.92
C GLY A 397 7.04 8.51 4.44
N ILE A 398 6.49 9.16 3.41
CA ILE A 398 7.13 10.29 2.70
C ILE A 398 6.15 11.42 2.51
N ILE A 399 6.63 12.60 2.13
CA ILE A 399 5.75 13.75 1.85
C ILE A 399 4.78 13.40 0.72
N GLY A 400 3.48 13.54 1.00
CA GLY A 400 2.38 13.23 0.07
C GLY A 400 1.93 11.76 0.10
N CYS A 401 2.60 10.91 0.89
CA CYS A 401 2.17 9.55 1.24
C CYS A 401 2.78 9.14 2.59
N ALA A 402 2.34 9.81 3.66
CA ALA A 402 2.89 9.65 5.00
C ALA A 402 2.27 8.48 5.78
N SER A 403 1.15 7.95 5.35
CA SER A 403 0.47 6.81 5.97
C SER A 403 -0.51 6.17 4.98
N ALA A 404 -1.13 5.06 5.39
CA ALA A 404 -2.12 4.37 4.57
C ALA A 404 -3.31 5.27 4.17
N SER A 405 -3.62 6.34 4.93
CA SER A 405 -4.69 7.29 4.57
C SER A 405 -4.40 8.09 3.30
N GLU A 406 -3.13 8.19 2.90
CA GLU A 406 -2.69 9.00 1.76
C GLU A 406 -2.41 8.17 0.49
N LEU A 407 -2.55 6.84 0.54
CA LEU A 407 -2.24 5.94 -0.58
C LEU A 407 -3.04 6.23 -1.85
N ILE A 408 -4.21 6.83 -1.75
CA ILE A 408 -4.97 7.28 -2.92
C ILE A 408 -4.19 8.29 -3.77
N ASN A 409 -3.27 9.06 -3.15
CA ASN A 409 -2.42 10.02 -3.86
C ASN A 409 -1.46 9.32 -4.82
N PHE A 410 -1.03 8.10 -4.49
CA PHE A 410 -0.20 7.29 -5.39
C PHE A 410 -0.95 7.03 -6.72
N THR A 411 -2.20 6.63 -6.64
CA THR A 411 -3.04 6.45 -7.85
C THR A 411 -3.28 7.75 -8.61
N ARG A 412 -3.47 8.87 -7.90
CA ARG A 412 -3.57 10.18 -8.56
C ARG A 412 -2.33 10.54 -9.37
N CYS A 413 -1.13 10.25 -8.83
CA CYS A 413 0.12 10.42 -9.56
C CYS A 413 0.21 9.49 -10.77
N LEU A 414 -0.15 8.20 -10.64
CA LEU A 414 -0.17 7.26 -11.76
C LEU A 414 -1.13 7.72 -12.87
N LEU A 415 -2.30 8.28 -12.54
CA LEU A 415 -3.23 8.85 -13.51
C LEU A 415 -2.64 10.07 -14.22
N LYS A 416 -1.93 10.94 -13.50
CA LYS A 416 -1.21 12.09 -14.07
C LYS A 416 -0.09 11.66 -15.02
N GLU A 417 0.62 10.58 -14.70
CA GLU A 417 1.63 9.91 -15.54
C GLU A 417 1.01 9.10 -16.70
N ARG A 418 -0.33 9.10 -16.82
CA ARG A 418 -1.09 8.44 -17.90
C ARG A 418 -0.98 6.91 -17.91
N TYR A 419 -0.73 6.28 -16.77
CA TYR A 419 -0.88 4.83 -16.66
C TYR A 419 -2.33 4.42 -16.96
N SER A 420 -2.50 3.35 -17.74
CA SER A 420 -3.82 2.79 -17.99
C SER A 420 -4.43 2.18 -16.73
N GLU A 421 -5.77 2.06 -16.67
CA GLU A 421 -6.44 1.33 -15.57
C GLU A 421 -5.88 -0.10 -15.41
N LYS A 422 -5.55 -0.76 -16.52
CA LYS A 422 -4.96 -2.10 -16.50
C LYS A 422 -3.59 -2.10 -15.81
N ASP A 423 -2.75 -1.10 -16.08
CA ASP A 423 -1.42 -1.00 -15.49
C ASP A 423 -1.48 -0.60 -14.00
N ILE A 424 -2.39 0.31 -13.65
CA ILE A 424 -2.65 0.67 -12.24
C ILE A 424 -3.10 -0.56 -11.44
N ARG A 425 -3.97 -1.41 -12.01
CA ARG A 425 -4.37 -2.68 -11.37
C ARG A 425 -3.20 -3.65 -11.16
N ARG A 426 -2.26 -3.70 -12.10
CA ARG A 426 -1.04 -4.52 -11.99
C ARG A 426 -0.16 -4.01 -10.84
N ILE A 427 0.11 -2.70 -10.81
CA ILE A 427 0.94 -2.05 -9.79
C ILE A 427 0.35 -2.25 -8.38
N TRP A 428 -0.97 -2.08 -8.21
CA TRP A 428 -1.65 -2.18 -6.90
C TRP A 428 -1.85 -3.60 -6.37
N GLY A 429 -1.23 -4.58 -6.96
CA GLY A 429 -1.25 -5.94 -6.42
C GLY A 429 -1.34 -7.03 -7.49
N GLY A 430 -1.85 -6.72 -8.69
CA GLY A 430 -2.02 -7.74 -9.72
C GLY A 430 -0.74 -8.50 -10.05
N ASN A 431 0.40 -7.80 -10.10
CA ASN A 431 1.70 -8.42 -10.36
C ASN A 431 2.17 -9.29 -9.19
N PHE A 432 2.04 -8.80 -7.96
CA PHE A 432 2.41 -9.55 -6.75
C PHE A 432 1.55 -10.80 -6.58
N LEU A 433 0.24 -10.66 -6.78
CA LEU A 433 -0.70 -11.79 -6.67
C LEU A 433 -0.49 -12.83 -7.75
N ARG A 434 -0.07 -12.45 -8.97
CA ARG A 434 0.33 -13.38 -10.02
C ARG A 434 1.48 -14.28 -9.55
N VAL A 435 2.53 -13.70 -8.96
CA VAL A 435 3.64 -14.47 -8.39
C VAL A 435 3.17 -15.36 -7.25
N MET A 436 2.35 -14.83 -6.35
CA MET A 436 1.79 -15.60 -5.23
C MET A 436 0.96 -16.80 -5.72
N GLU A 437 0.09 -16.59 -6.71
CA GLU A 437 -0.69 -17.69 -7.31
C GLU A 437 0.20 -18.79 -7.92
N GLU A 438 1.28 -18.39 -8.62
CA GLU A 438 2.21 -19.33 -9.22
C GLU A 438 3.01 -20.12 -8.19
N VAL A 439 3.44 -19.45 -7.11
CA VAL A 439 4.17 -20.10 -6.02
C VAL A 439 3.26 -21.05 -5.23
N GLN A 440 2.00 -20.67 -5.00
CA GLN A 440 1.03 -21.48 -4.25
C GLN A 440 0.46 -22.68 -5.04
N LYS A 441 0.74 -22.80 -6.33
CA LYS A 441 0.45 -24.01 -7.12
C LYS A 441 1.49 -25.10 -6.79
N VAL A 442 1.26 -25.83 -5.70
CA VAL A 442 2.10 -26.93 -5.21
C VAL A 442 1.36 -28.26 -5.33
#